data_3abe218fb0ba5f22cc1cdbbdc7f83fba
#
_entry.id   3abe218fb0ba5f22cc1cdbbdc7f83fba
#
_cell.length_a   1.000
_cell.length_b   1.000
_cell.length_c   1.000
_cell.angle_alpha   90.00
_cell.angle_beta   90.00
_cell.angle_gamma   90.00
#
_symmetry.space_group_name_H-M   'P 1'
#
loop_
_entity.id
_entity.type
_entity.pdbx_description
1 polymer ?
#
loop_
_entity_poly.entity_id
_entity_poly.type
_entity_poly.pdbx_seq_one_letter_code
_entity_poly.pdbx_strand_id
1 'polypeptide(L)'
;MAKETVLNSVEEVIEDFRIGKPVIVVDDEDRENEGDFIVAAEKITPEIVNFMLKEGRGVLCAPLSEKRCDELGLNMMEENNTSLLGTPFTVTVDLLGNDCTTGVSIHDRAATIRALADPETKPTDLGRPGHINPLRARDKGVLRRPGHTEAAIDLARLAGLQPAGALIEIMNEDGTMARLPQLLETAKKFDLKIISIASLIAYRLREESIIEKGVTVPLPTEWGEFQITPFRQKSNGVEHVALTKGEWTEDEPVLVRVHSSCATGDIFGSYRCDCGEQLHKAMEMIDREGRGAVVYLNQEGRGIGLCNKIHAYKLQDEGLDTVDANLKLGFKADERDYGVGASIIRALGIRHMRLMTNNPLKRAGLEGYGLCIDEIVPIVIAPNPYNAHYLETKQERMHHTLGLEKR
;
A
#
# COMPACT_ATOMS: atom_id res chain seq x y z
N MET A 1 11.71 -31.34 -1.78
CA MET A 1 10.97 -30.67 -0.70
C MET A 1 11.77 -29.43 -0.35
N ALA A 2 11.33 -28.25 -0.78
CA ALA A 2 11.90 -26.99 -0.36
C ALA A 2 11.65 -26.88 1.16
N LYS A 3 12.71 -26.62 1.96
CA LYS A 3 12.53 -26.28 3.36
C LYS A 3 11.73 -24.98 3.39
N GLU A 4 10.55 -25.00 4.01
CA GLU A 4 9.85 -23.75 4.33
C GLU A 4 10.83 -22.82 5.05
N THR A 5 11.07 -21.69 4.46
CA THR A 5 11.94 -20.65 5.02
C THR A 5 11.15 -20.00 6.16
N VAL A 6 11.42 -20.42 7.40
CA VAL A 6 10.70 -19.90 8.57
C VAL A 6 11.27 -18.52 8.91
N LEU A 7 10.53 -17.46 8.57
CA LEU A 7 10.77 -16.11 9.07
C LEU A 7 10.32 -16.02 10.54
N ASN A 8 10.83 -15.02 11.26
CA ASN A 8 10.40 -14.77 12.64
C ASN A 8 8.94 -14.25 12.70
N SER A 9 8.33 -14.34 13.88
CA SER A 9 7.04 -13.72 14.11
C SER A 9 7.17 -12.20 14.21
N VAL A 10 6.08 -11.49 13.90
CA VAL A 10 6.05 -10.02 13.99
C VAL A 10 6.19 -9.58 15.45
N GLU A 11 5.62 -10.33 16.38
CA GLU A 11 5.71 -10.09 17.82
C GLU A 11 7.16 -10.11 18.31
N GLU A 12 7.98 -11.09 17.88
CA GLU A 12 9.40 -11.17 18.21
C GLU A 12 10.18 -9.95 17.69
N VAL A 13 9.86 -9.50 16.46
CA VAL A 13 10.48 -8.31 15.86
C VAL A 13 10.08 -7.03 16.57
N ILE A 14 8.81 -6.89 16.98
CA ILE A 14 8.34 -5.74 17.76
C ILE A 14 9.12 -5.63 19.08
N GLU A 15 9.42 -6.75 19.74
CA GLU A 15 10.18 -6.74 20.99
C GLU A 15 11.64 -6.31 20.76
N ASP A 16 12.34 -6.88 19.76
CA ASP A 16 13.69 -6.44 19.39
C ASP A 16 13.71 -4.95 19.01
N PHE A 17 12.70 -4.48 18.27
CA PHE A 17 12.57 -3.08 17.87
C PHE A 17 12.38 -2.14 19.07
N ARG A 18 11.59 -2.57 20.07
CA ARG A 18 11.33 -1.82 21.31
C ARG A 18 12.59 -1.57 22.11
N ILE A 19 13.49 -2.53 22.17
CA ILE A 19 14.77 -2.40 22.88
C ILE A 19 15.87 -1.75 22.05
N GLY A 20 15.58 -1.39 20.78
CA GLY A 20 16.53 -0.73 19.89
C GLY A 20 17.48 -1.66 19.13
N LYS A 21 17.18 -2.96 19.07
CA LYS A 21 17.94 -3.91 18.25
C LYS A 21 17.51 -3.78 16.79
N PRO A 22 18.44 -3.67 15.83
CA PRO A 22 18.11 -3.70 14.40
C PRO A 22 17.40 -4.99 14.00
N VAL A 23 16.49 -4.90 13.05
CA VAL A 23 15.78 -6.03 12.45
C VAL A 23 15.95 -6.01 10.94
N ILE A 24 15.72 -7.14 10.27
CA ILE A 24 15.70 -7.21 8.82
C ILE A 24 14.24 -7.30 8.36
N VAL A 25 13.86 -6.43 7.43
CA VAL A 25 12.55 -6.49 6.79
C VAL A 25 12.77 -6.72 5.30
N VAL A 26 12.05 -7.69 4.72
CA VAL A 26 12.10 -8.01 3.30
C VAL A 26 10.76 -7.68 2.65
N ASP A 27 10.80 -7.18 1.44
CA ASP A 27 9.61 -6.96 0.64
C ASP A 27 9.35 -8.11 -0.36
N ASP A 28 8.32 -7.93 -1.18
CA ASP A 28 7.87 -8.93 -2.15
C ASP A 28 8.85 -9.05 -3.33
N GLU A 29 8.98 -10.28 -3.87
CA GLU A 29 9.82 -10.56 -5.05
C GLU A 29 9.37 -9.77 -6.29
N ASP A 30 8.07 -9.48 -6.39
CA ASP A 30 7.48 -8.70 -7.49
C ASP A 30 7.58 -7.18 -7.30
N ARG A 31 8.17 -6.69 -6.17
CA ARG A 31 8.36 -5.27 -5.89
C ARG A 31 9.83 -4.83 -6.04
N GLU A 32 10.59 -4.72 -4.96
CA GLU A 32 12.04 -4.42 -4.97
C GLU A 32 12.85 -5.71 -4.85
N ASN A 33 12.26 -6.70 -4.19
CA ASN A 33 12.91 -7.96 -3.83
C ASN A 33 14.21 -7.71 -3.04
N GLU A 34 14.14 -6.82 -2.05
CA GLU A 34 15.27 -6.36 -1.25
C GLU A 34 15.01 -6.59 0.25
N GLY A 35 16.02 -6.36 1.05
CA GLY A 35 15.92 -6.37 2.50
C GLY A 35 16.70 -5.23 3.11
N ASP A 36 16.09 -4.59 4.11
CA ASP A 36 16.67 -3.46 4.83
C ASP A 36 16.96 -3.82 6.28
N PHE A 37 18.06 -3.29 6.83
CA PHE A 37 18.18 -3.12 8.27
C PHE A 37 17.30 -1.95 8.69
N ILE A 38 16.42 -2.20 9.67
CA ILE A 38 15.52 -1.18 10.21
C ILE A 38 15.66 -1.12 11.73
N VAL A 39 15.65 0.08 12.31
CA VAL A 39 15.69 0.32 13.75
C VAL A 39 14.85 1.55 14.11
N ALA A 40 14.34 1.61 15.34
CA ALA A 40 13.63 2.79 15.85
C ALA A 40 14.56 4.00 15.95
N ALA A 41 14.13 5.16 15.41
CA ALA A 41 14.95 6.38 15.37
C ALA A 41 15.31 6.88 16.78
N GLU A 42 14.39 6.80 17.77
CA GLU A 42 14.68 7.22 19.13
C GLU A 42 15.67 6.33 19.88
N LYS A 43 15.89 5.10 19.41
CA LYS A 43 16.81 4.11 20.01
C LYS A 43 18.16 4.03 19.28
N ILE A 44 18.34 4.74 18.18
CA ILE A 44 19.54 4.65 17.38
C ILE A 44 20.76 5.19 18.13
N THR A 45 21.90 4.48 18.05
CA THR A 45 23.17 4.88 18.63
C THR A 45 24.23 5.01 17.54
N PRO A 46 25.37 5.68 17.80
CA PRO A 46 26.48 5.74 16.85
C PRO A 46 26.95 4.36 16.41
N GLU A 47 26.97 3.38 17.33
CA GLU A 47 27.39 2.00 17.04
C GLU A 47 26.42 1.31 16.08
N ILE A 48 25.10 1.54 16.24
CA ILE A 48 24.07 1.03 15.32
C ILE A 48 24.22 1.68 13.95
N VAL A 49 24.42 3.00 13.88
CA VAL A 49 24.69 3.69 12.61
C VAL A 49 25.94 3.09 11.92
N ASN A 50 27.02 2.88 12.68
CA ASN A 50 28.23 2.28 12.14
C ASN A 50 28.00 0.84 11.62
N PHE A 51 27.24 0.04 12.36
CA PHE A 51 26.83 -1.30 11.94
C PHE A 51 26.05 -1.26 10.64
N MET A 52 25.00 -0.41 10.57
CA MET A 52 24.13 -0.28 9.39
C MET A 52 24.95 0.14 8.16
N LEU A 53 25.81 1.14 8.28
CA LEU A 53 26.66 1.61 7.18
C LEU A 53 27.66 0.55 6.70
N LYS A 54 28.28 -0.19 7.63
CA LYS A 54 29.29 -1.19 7.33
C LYS A 54 28.71 -2.45 6.71
N GLU A 55 27.61 -2.95 7.26
CA GLU A 55 27.05 -4.25 6.88
C GLU A 55 25.87 -4.11 5.88
N GLY A 56 25.16 -2.97 5.87
CA GLY A 56 24.12 -2.65 4.90
C GLY A 56 24.68 -2.17 3.57
N ARG A 57 25.52 -1.14 3.61
CA ARG A 57 26.20 -0.51 2.45
C ARG A 57 25.28 0.29 1.51
N GLY A 58 23.99 0.33 1.74
CA GLY A 58 23.00 1.10 1.00
C GLY A 58 22.96 2.59 1.40
N VAL A 59 21.82 3.23 1.23
CA VAL A 59 21.60 4.64 1.57
C VAL A 59 20.92 4.76 2.93
N LEU A 60 21.61 5.36 3.91
CA LEU A 60 21.00 5.58 5.24
C LEU A 60 19.88 6.62 5.16
N CYS A 61 18.66 6.19 5.45
CA CYS A 61 17.45 6.99 5.40
C CYS A 61 16.76 7.03 6.77
N ALA A 62 15.95 8.06 6.96
CA ALA A 62 15.16 8.27 8.17
C ALA A 62 13.67 8.38 7.84
N PRO A 63 12.91 7.26 7.81
CA PRO A 63 11.46 7.27 7.71
C PRO A 63 10.81 8.08 8.82
N LEU A 64 9.87 8.97 8.45
CA LEU A 64 9.07 9.79 9.35
C LEU A 64 7.60 9.75 8.94
N SER A 65 6.70 9.91 9.91
CA SER A 65 5.28 10.08 9.59
C SER A 65 5.03 11.37 8.80
N GLU A 66 3.97 11.43 7.99
CA GLU A 66 3.56 12.65 7.27
C GLU A 66 3.46 13.84 8.22
N LYS A 67 2.77 13.64 9.34
CA LYS A 67 2.62 14.66 10.39
C LYS A 67 3.97 15.20 10.87
N ARG A 68 4.94 14.30 11.13
CA ARG A 68 6.26 14.72 11.61
C ARG A 68 7.05 15.49 10.55
N CYS A 69 6.95 15.09 9.28
CA CYS A 69 7.53 15.87 8.19
C CYS A 69 6.96 17.28 8.10
N ASP A 70 5.64 17.43 8.29
CA ASP A 70 4.97 18.73 8.28
C ASP A 70 5.42 19.60 9.46
N GLU A 71 5.47 19.04 10.68
CA GLU A 71 5.94 19.73 11.89
C GLU A 71 7.38 20.24 11.74
N LEU A 72 8.25 19.46 11.10
CA LEU A 72 9.65 19.82 10.86
C LEU A 72 9.85 20.67 9.59
N GLY A 73 8.80 20.92 8.80
CA GLY A 73 8.91 21.66 7.54
C GLY A 73 9.79 20.96 6.50
N LEU A 74 9.72 19.62 6.42
CA LEU A 74 10.48 18.81 5.47
C LEU A 74 9.69 18.70 4.15
N ASN A 75 9.99 19.57 3.23
CA ASN A 75 9.41 19.55 1.89
C ASN A 75 9.93 18.35 1.10
N MET A 76 9.12 17.85 0.15
CA MET A 76 9.58 16.83 -0.79
C MET A 76 10.79 17.36 -1.58
N MET A 77 11.76 16.47 -1.83
CA MET A 77 12.96 16.80 -2.61
C MET A 77 12.61 17.19 -4.04
N GLU A 78 11.56 16.58 -4.60
CA GLU A 78 11.06 16.83 -5.94
C GLU A 78 9.54 16.84 -5.94
N GLU A 79 8.93 17.90 -6.48
CA GLU A 79 7.46 18.01 -6.57
C GLU A 79 6.87 17.01 -7.55
N ASN A 80 7.55 16.81 -8.67
CA ASN A 80 7.17 15.83 -9.69
C ASN A 80 8.07 14.60 -9.61
N ASN A 81 7.80 13.71 -8.65
CA ASN A 81 8.59 12.51 -8.44
C ASN A 81 8.43 11.53 -9.62
N THR A 82 9.51 11.33 -10.37
CA THR A 82 9.60 10.43 -11.53
C THR A 82 10.32 9.13 -11.23
N SER A 83 10.66 8.85 -9.95
CA SER A 83 11.32 7.59 -9.58
C SER A 83 10.38 6.41 -9.80
N LEU A 84 10.95 5.26 -10.20
CA LEU A 84 10.20 4.06 -10.59
C LEU A 84 9.15 3.63 -9.54
N LEU A 85 9.52 3.69 -8.26
CA LEU A 85 8.67 3.26 -7.13
C LEU A 85 8.13 4.43 -6.30
N GLY A 86 8.34 5.65 -6.76
CA GLY A 86 7.86 6.86 -6.10
C GLY A 86 8.43 7.06 -4.69
N THR A 87 9.71 6.68 -4.47
CA THR A 87 10.37 6.82 -3.16
C THR A 87 10.27 8.25 -2.64
N PRO A 88 9.69 8.47 -1.45
CA PRO A 88 9.27 9.79 -0.98
C PRO A 88 10.37 10.56 -0.26
N PHE A 89 11.50 10.83 -0.94
CA PHE A 89 12.57 11.64 -0.39
C PHE A 89 12.11 13.06 -0.09
N THR A 90 12.45 13.55 1.09
CA THR A 90 12.38 14.98 1.44
C THR A 90 13.76 15.62 1.28
N VAL A 91 13.81 16.94 1.45
CA VAL A 91 15.10 17.64 1.56
C VAL A 91 15.96 17.00 2.66
N THR A 92 17.27 16.82 2.38
CA THR A 92 18.21 16.24 3.34
C THR A 92 18.50 17.24 4.49
N VAL A 93 18.82 16.71 5.67
CA VAL A 93 19.03 17.53 6.87
C VAL A 93 20.19 17.03 7.72
N ASP A 94 20.72 17.96 8.55
CA ASP A 94 21.61 17.68 9.68
C ASP A 94 21.14 18.46 10.90
N LEU A 95 21.34 17.90 12.10
CA LEU A 95 21.09 18.60 13.36
C LEU A 95 22.15 19.70 13.54
N LEU A 96 21.69 20.90 13.90
CA LEU A 96 22.54 22.05 14.24
C LEU A 96 22.81 22.08 15.74
N GLY A 97 24.05 22.33 16.12
CA GLY A 97 24.42 22.34 17.55
C GLY A 97 24.50 20.95 18.18
N ASN A 98 24.32 20.86 19.50
CA ASN A 98 24.38 19.60 20.27
C ASN A 98 25.64 18.77 20.00
N ASP A 99 26.80 19.43 19.94
CA ASP A 99 28.12 18.83 19.64
C ASP A 99 28.25 18.18 18.24
N CYS A 100 27.25 18.38 17.34
CA CYS A 100 27.35 17.97 15.96
C CYS A 100 28.37 18.83 15.21
N THR A 101 29.13 18.20 14.31
CA THR A 101 30.21 18.86 13.54
C THR A 101 29.78 19.07 12.08
N THR A 102 30.25 18.23 11.16
CA THR A 102 29.98 18.34 9.73
C THR A 102 28.75 17.53 9.27
N GLY A 103 28.10 16.80 10.17
CA GLY A 103 26.93 15.97 9.85
C GLY A 103 27.26 14.54 9.38
N VAL A 104 28.50 14.26 8.98
CA VAL A 104 28.89 12.99 8.32
C VAL A 104 29.22 11.88 9.31
N SER A 105 29.75 12.23 10.51
CA SER A 105 30.20 11.24 11.47
C SER A 105 29.03 10.35 11.95
N ILE A 106 29.32 9.14 12.43
CA ILE A 106 28.31 8.25 13.01
C ILE A 106 27.60 8.90 14.20
N HIS A 107 28.29 9.75 14.95
CA HIS A 107 27.74 10.51 16.06
C HIS A 107 26.74 11.56 15.58
N ASP A 108 27.12 12.36 14.58
CA ASP A 108 26.27 13.42 14.00
C ASP A 108 25.02 12.80 13.35
N ARG A 109 25.20 11.71 12.59
CA ARG A 109 24.07 11.01 11.94
C ARG A 109 23.12 10.41 12.97
N ALA A 110 23.62 9.75 14.01
CA ALA A 110 22.79 9.23 15.08
C ALA A 110 22.05 10.33 15.85
N ALA A 111 22.72 11.46 16.12
CA ALA A 111 22.13 12.64 16.76
C ALA A 111 21.00 13.22 15.89
N THR A 112 21.26 13.38 14.58
CA THR A 112 20.27 13.90 13.62
C THR A 112 19.04 12.98 13.55
N ILE A 113 19.22 11.65 13.42
CA ILE A 113 18.12 10.69 13.34
C ILE A 113 17.29 10.70 14.63
N ARG A 114 17.93 10.75 15.82
CA ARG A 114 17.19 10.90 17.10
C ARG A 114 16.41 12.20 17.18
N ALA A 115 17.00 13.31 16.77
CA ALA A 115 16.34 14.62 16.76
C ALA A 115 15.12 14.63 15.82
N LEU A 116 15.18 13.95 14.69
CA LEU A 116 14.02 13.82 13.79
C LEU A 116 12.83 13.11 14.47
N ALA A 117 13.08 12.17 15.37
CA ALA A 117 12.06 11.48 16.14
C ALA A 117 11.57 12.26 17.38
N ASP A 118 12.40 13.12 17.94
CA ASP A 118 12.11 13.86 19.17
C ASP A 118 11.05 14.95 18.93
N PRO A 119 9.86 14.88 19.58
CA PRO A 119 8.80 15.87 19.41
C PRO A 119 9.23 17.32 19.76
N GLU A 120 10.23 17.50 20.60
CA GLU A 120 10.72 18.83 20.99
C GLU A 120 11.60 19.50 19.92
N THR A 121 12.12 18.74 18.95
CA THR A 121 12.94 19.30 17.86
C THR A 121 12.10 20.17 16.93
N LYS A 122 12.61 21.37 16.67
CA LYS A 122 11.98 22.40 15.83
C LYS A 122 12.61 22.48 14.44
N PRO A 123 11.91 23.03 13.43
CA PRO A 123 12.46 23.23 12.09
C PRO A 123 13.80 24.03 12.07
N THR A 124 13.98 24.94 13.03
CA THR A 124 15.18 25.79 13.17
C THR A 124 16.40 25.04 13.69
N ASP A 125 16.20 23.86 14.28
CA ASP A 125 17.29 23.03 14.80
C ASP A 125 17.96 22.18 13.71
N LEU A 126 17.40 22.23 12.48
CA LEU A 126 17.84 21.44 11.34
C LEU A 126 18.45 22.30 10.23
N GLY A 127 19.71 22.02 9.87
CA GLY A 127 20.36 22.54 8.68
C GLY A 127 19.87 21.83 7.41
N ARG A 128 19.75 22.56 6.31
CA ARG A 128 19.30 22.08 4.99
C ARG A 128 20.18 22.68 3.89
N PRO A 129 20.73 21.88 2.94
CA PRO A 129 20.75 20.42 2.93
C PRO A 129 21.69 19.84 4.00
N GLY A 130 21.57 18.52 4.25
CA GLY A 130 22.41 17.77 5.18
C GLY A 130 22.75 16.38 4.65
N HIS A 131 23.12 15.45 5.55
CA HIS A 131 23.62 14.13 5.21
C HIS A 131 22.67 12.99 5.61
N ILE A 132 21.57 13.28 6.29
CA ILE A 132 20.48 12.33 6.54
C ILE A 132 19.38 12.57 5.51
N ASN A 133 18.83 11.46 4.99
CA ASN A 133 17.79 11.42 3.99
C ASN A 133 16.44 11.08 4.64
N PRO A 134 15.60 12.06 5.04
CA PRO A 134 14.30 11.75 5.57
C PRO A 134 13.37 11.24 4.46
N LEU A 135 12.53 10.24 4.81
CA LEU A 135 11.51 9.68 3.93
C LEU A 135 10.13 9.94 4.53
N ARG A 136 9.22 10.50 3.73
CA ARG A 136 7.86 10.79 4.13
C ARG A 136 6.97 9.56 3.96
N ALA A 137 6.75 8.79 5.04
CA ALA A 137 5.89 7.61 5.02
C ALA A 137 4.43 7.99 4.76
N ARG A 138 3.69 7.11 4.08
CA ARG A 138 2.26 7.30 3.86
C ARG A 138 1.46 7.06 5.13
N ASP A 139 0.43 7.88 5.37
CA ASP A 139 -0.56 7.60 6.40
C ASP A 139 -1.13 6.18 6.25
N LYS A 140 -1.44 5.52 7.38
CA LYS A 140 -1.84 4.11 7.50
C LYS A 140 -0.71 3.09 7.22
N GLY A 141 0.53 3.54 7.00
CA GLY A 141 1.71 2.68 6.94
C GLY A 141 1.64 1.62 5.85
N VAL A 142 2.09 0.39 6.16
CA VAL A 142 2.12 -0.74 5.19
C VAL A 142 0.75 -1.09 4.63
N LEU A 143 -0.34 -0.76 5.31
CA LEU A 143 -1.70 -0.95 4.80
C LEU A 143 -2.06 0.01 3.66
N ARG A 144 -1.27 1.06 3.44
CA ARG A 144 -1.43 2.02 2.33
C ARG A 144 -0.38 1.82 1.24
N ARG A 145 0.88 1.60 1.64
CA ARG A 145 2.01 1.34 0.75
C ARG A 145 2.89 0.25 1.36
N PRO A 146 2.98 -0.94 0.74
CA PRO A 146 3.76 -2.06 1.27
C PRO A 146 5.26 -1.87 1.01
N GLY A 147 5.87 -0.85 1.63
CA GLY A 147 7.28 -0.49 1.50
C GLY A 147 8.03 -0.43 2.83
N HIS A 148 9.37 -0.51 2.78
CA HIS A 148 10.26 -0.46 3.95
C HIS A 148 10.08 0.82 4.76
N THR A 149 9.85 1.96 4.09
CA THR A 149 9.55 3.27 4.72
C THR A 149 8.36 3.16 5.68
N GLU A 150 7.26 2.59 5.20
CA GLU A 150 6.03 2.40 5.96
C GLU A 150 6.20 1.31 7.05
N ALA A 151 6.95 0.25 6.76
CA ALA A 151 7.25 -0.81 7.72
C ALA A 151 8.01 -0.27 8.94
N ALA A 152 8.97 0.64 8.75
CA ALA A 152 9.70 1.27 9.84
C ALA A 152 8.79 2.07 10.79
N ILE A 153 7.83 2.82 10.24
CA ILE A 153 6.86 3.60 11.02
C ILE A 153 5.91 2.68 11.80
N ASP A 154 5.44 1.62 11.14
CA ASP A 154 4.50 0.69 11.76
C ASP A 154 5.15 -0.11 12.89
N LEU A 155 6.37 -0.59 12.69
CA LEU A 155 7.13 -1.27 13.75
C LEU A 155 7.39 -0.33 14.94
N ALA A 156 7.71 0.95 14.69
CA ALA A 156 7.85 1.95 15.76
C ALA A 156 6.55 2.13 16.56
N ARG A 157 5.41 2.30 15.86
CA ARG A 157 4.08 2.41 16.50
C ARG A 157 3.72 1.17 17.31
N LEU A 158 3.89 -0.02 16.74
CA LEU A 158 3.58 -1.29 17.39
C LEU A 158 4.49 -1.55 18.61
N ALA A 159 5.73 -1.06 18.57
CA ALA A 159 6.66 -1.10 19.70
C ALA A 159 6.35 -0.06 20.79
N GLY A 160 5.39 0.86 20.57
CA GLY A 160 5.05 1.95 21.49
C GLY A 160 6.06 3.10 21.50
N LEU A 161 6.81 3.27 20.39
CA LEU A 161 7.84 4.29 20.19
C LEU A 161 7.35 5.41 19.28
N GLN A 162 8.12 6.50 19.17
CA GLN A 162 7.83 7.57 18.20
C GLN A 162 7.81 7.00 16.78
N PRO A 163 6.83 7.41 15.93
CA PRO A 163 6.67 6.89 14.57
C PRO A 163 7.75 7.43 13.63
N ALA A 164 8.97 7.03 13.89
CA ALA A 164 10.18 7.36 13.16
C ALA A 164 11.17 6.18 13.22
N GLY A 165 11.89 5.94 12.13
CA GLY A 165 12.89 4.88 12.04
C GLY A 165 14.17 5.34 11.37
N ALA A 166 15.15 4.45 11.35
CA ALA A 166 16.26 4.49 10.42
C ALA A 166 16.26 3.19 9.61
N LEU A 167 16.55 3.27 8.33
CA LEU A 167 16.69 2.12 7.45
C LEU A 167 17.89 2.29 6.51
N ILE A 168 18.39 1.15 6.05
CA ILE A 168 19.43 1.07 5.01
C ILE A 168 19.28 -0.27 4.29
N GLU A 169 19.39 -0.27 2.98
CA GLU A 169 19.35 -1.45 2.14
C GLU A 169 20.58 -2.34 2.38
N ILE A 170 20.42 -3.66 2.26
CA ILE A 170 21.48 -4.65 2.47
C ILE A 170 22.01 -5.11 1.11
N MET A 171 23.29 -4.86 0.90
CA MET A 171 24.02 -5.26 -0.30
C MET A 171 25.03 -6.37 0.02
N ASN A 172 25.29 -7.23 -0.96
CA ASN A 172 26.36 -8.20 -0.93
C ASN A 172 27.74 -7.51 -1.02
N GLU A 173 28.80 -8.25 -0.74
CA GLU A 173 30.19 -7.71 -0.80
C GLU A 173 30.60 -7.29 -2.20
N ASP A 174 30.02 -7.88 -3.23
CA ASP A 174 30.26 -7.54 -4.63
C ASP A 174 29.45 -6.31 -5.12
N GLY A 175 28.63 -5.71 -4.24
CA GLY A 175 27.81 -4.54 -4.54
C GLY A 175 26.46 -4.87 -5.16
N THR A 176 26.08 -6.13 -5.34
CA THR A 176 24.73 -6.52 -5.74
C THR A 176 23.76 -6.49 -4.55
N MET A 177 22.44 -6.36 -4.81
CA MET A 177 21.46 -6.39 -3.73
C MET A 177 21.36 -7.79 -3.13
N ALA A 178 21.36 -7.89 -1.80
CA ALA A 178 21.11 -9.13 -1.10
C ALA A 178 19.65 -9.57 -1.26
N ARG A 179 19.44 -10.84 -1.56
CA ARG A 179 18.11 -11.45 -1.67
C ARG A 179 17.84 -12.35 -0.47
N LEU A 180 16.64 -12.87 -0.35
CA LEU A 180 16.21 -13.64 0.82
C LEU A 180 17.24 -14.70 1.30
N PRO A 181 17.88 -15.52 0.45
CA PRO A 181 18.88 -16.48 0.91
C PRO A 181 20.06 -15.82 1.65
N GLN A 182 20.65 -14.74 1.10
CA GLN A 182 21.76 -14.01 1.70
C GLN A 182 21.31 -13.24 2.95
N LEU A 183 20.08 -12.70 2.94
CA LEU A 183 19.50 -12.00 4.09
C LEU A 183 19.29 -12.93 5.31
N LEU A 184 18.94 -14.20 5.08
CA LEU A 184 18.86 -15.21 6.13
C LEU A 184 20.24 -15.54 6.72
N GLU A 185 21.27 -15.58 5.88
CA GLU A 185 22.65 -15.76 6.35
C GLU A 185 23.11 -14.56 7.19
N THR A 186 22.76 -13.34 6.74
CA THR A 186 23.04 -12.10 7.45
C THR A 186 22.31 -12.06 8.80
N ALA A 187 21.02 -12.41 8.83
CA ALA A 187 20.24 -12.52 10.05
C ALA A 187 20.87 -13.48 11.05
N LYS A 188 21.29 -14.65 10.60
CA LYS A 188 21.98 -15.65 11.43
C LYS A 188 23.34 -15.16 11.91
N LYS A 189 24.15 -14.51 11.03
CA LYS A 189 25.49 -14.00 11.35
C LYS A 189 25.46 -12.99 12.48
N PHE A 190 24.45 -12.12 12.52
CA PHE A 190 24.34 -11.02 13.48
C PHE A 190 23.27 -11.26 14.56
N ASP A 191 22.69 -12.45 14.61
CA ASP A 191 21.59 -12.80 15.54
C ASP A 191 20.45 -11.78 15.45
N LEU A 192 20.00 -11.45 14.22
CA LEU A 192 18.90 -10.53 13.97
C LEU A 192 17.63 -11.28 13.59
N LYS A 193 16.49 -10.69 13.92
CA LYS A 193 15.19 -11.17 13.47
C LYS A 193 14.91 -10.67 12.06
N ILE A 194 14.20 -11.49 11.28
CA ILE A 194 13.82 -11.19 9.91
C ILE A 194 12.35 -11.48 9.68
N ILE A 195 11.62 -10.51 9.13
CA ILE A 195 10.21 -10.62 8.72
C ILE A 195 10.01 -10.13 7.29
N SER A 196 8.85 -10.47 6.70
CA SER A 196 8.39 -9.86 5.45
C SER A 196 7.39 -8.73 5.71
N ILE A 197 7.31 -7.76 4.80
CA ILE A 197 6.25 -6.75 4.80
C ILE A 197 4.87 -7.42 4.72
N ALA A 198 4.74 -8.51 3.97
CA ALA A 198 3.50 -9.28 3.90
C ALA A 198 3.07 -9.82 5.27
N SER A 199 4.01 -10.34 6.08
CA SER A 199 3.69 -10.80 7.45
C SER A 199 3.29 -9.65 8.38
N LEU A 200 3.93 -8.48 8.24
CA LEU A 200 3.57 -7.27 9.00
C LEU A 200 2.17 -6.76 8.61
N ILE A 201 1.83 -6.78 7.32
CA ILE A 201 0.47 -6.45 6.85
C ILE A 201 -0.55 -7.42 7.44
N ALA A 202 -0.27 -8.74 7.36
CA ALA A 202 -1.17 -9.75 7.91
C ALA A 202 -1.38 -9.58 9.42
N TYR A 203 -0.31 -9.26 10.16
CA TYR A 203 -0.36 -8.96 11.59
C TYR A 203 -1.24 -7.74 11.86
N ARG A 204 -1.01 -6.60 11.18
CA ARG A 204 -1.79 -5.38 11.36
C ARG A 204 -3.26 -5.57 11.00
N LEU A 205 -3.57 -6.29 9.91
CA LEU A 205 -4.95 -6.61 9.54
C LEU A 205 -5.65 -7.51 10.56
N ARG A 206 -4.90 -8.34 11.28
CA ARG A 206 -5.43 -9.18 12.38
C ARG A 206 -5.69 -8.35 13.64
N GLU A 207 -4.71 -7.54 14.06
CA GLU A 207 -4.76 -6.79 15.32
C GLU A 207 -5.53 -5.45 15.19
N GLU A 208 -5.41 -4.81 14.02
CA GLU A 208 -6.03 -3.52 13.73
C GLU A 208 -7.14 -3.71 12.69
N SER A 209 -8.31 -4.21 13.08
CA SER A 209 -9.45 -4.18 12.17
C SER A 209 -9.78 -2.71 11.80
N ILE A 210 -9.40 -2.29 10.59
CA ILE A 210 -9.69 -0.94 10.06
C ILE A 210 -11.15 -0.76 9.68
N ILE A 211 -11.92 -1.85 9.74
CA ILE A 211 -13.34 -1.90 9.41
C ILE A 211 -14.15 -2.45 10.59
N GLU A 212 -15.38 -2.03 10.68
CA GLU A 212 -16.42 -2.58 11.56
C GLU A 212 -17.45 -3.29 10.69
N LYS A 213 -17.68 -4.59 10.94
CA LYS A 213 -18.65 -5.41 10.22
C LYS A 213 -20.04 -5.21 10.85
N GLY A 214 -21.01 -4.86 10.03
CA GLY A 214 -22.41 -4.75 10.44
C GLY A 214 -23.17 -6.07 10.35
N VAL A 215 -24.50 -5.99 10.47
CA VAL A 215 -25.39 -7.14 10.37
C VAL A 215 -25.52 -7.63 8.93
N THR A 216 -25.65 -8.94 8.74
CA THR A 216 -25.89 -9.56 7.45
C THR A 216 -27.39 -9.87 7.29
N VAL A 217 -27.96 -9.51 6.16
CA VAL A 217 -29.37 -9.78 5.84
C VAL A 217 -29.54 -10.26 4.40
N PRO A 218 -30.61 -11.04 4.10
CA PRO A 218 -30.93 -11.42 2.71
C PRO A 218 -31.20 -10.20 1.83
N LEU A 219 -30.73 -10.24 0.59
CA LEU A 219 -30.97 -9.25 -0.45
C LEU A 219 -31.35 -9.96 -1.76
N PRO A 220 -32.64 -10.20 -2.03
CA PRO A 220 -33.08 -10.64 -3.34
C PRO A 220 -32.92 -9.52 -4.36
N THR A 221 -32.33 -9.86 -5.51
CA THR A 221 -32.05 -8.92 -6.61
C THR A 221 -32.48 -9.51 -7.95
N GLU A 222 -32.55 -8.68 -8.99
CA GLU A 222 -32.78 -9.13 -10.36
C GLU A 222 -31.69 -10.12 -10.86
N TRP A 223 -30.48 -10.02 -10.30
CA TRP A 223 -29.30 -10.82 -10.70
C TRP A 223 -29.02 -12.00 -9.76
N GLY A 224 -29.96 -12.34 -8.87
CA GLY A 224 -29.87 -13.47 -7.96
C GLY A 224 -30.17 -13.11 -6.50
N GLU A 225 -30.18 -14.13 -5.66
CA GLU A 225 -30.37 -13.99 -4.21
C GLU A 225 -29.01 -13.93 -3.51
N PHE A 226 -28.75 -12.84 -2.81
CA PHE A 226 -27.50 -12.57 -2.08
C PHE A 226 -27.77 -12.33 -0.59
N GLN A 227 -26.70 -12.34 0.19
CA GLN A 227 -26.63 -11.73 1.51
C GLN A 227 -25.90 -10.41 1.38
N ILE A 228 -26.41 -9.34 2.02
CA ILE A 228 -25.73 -8.04 2.10
C ILE A 228 -25.18 -7.81 3.49
N THR A 229 -23.93 -7.40 3.58
CA THR A 229 -23.25 -7.04 4.83
C THR A 229 -22.63 -5.67 4.68
N PRO A 230 -23.00 -4.65 5.49
CA PRO A 230 -22.31 -3.37 5.50
C PRO A 230 -21.01 -3.45 6.31
N PHE A 231 -20.03 -2.64 5.91
CA PHE A 231 -18.76 -2.46 6.58
C PHE A 231 -18.46 -0.96 6.71
N ARG A 232 -18.17 -0.50 7.93
CA ARG A 232 -17.79 0.89 8.19
C ARG A 232 -16.29 0.99 8.37
N GLN A 233 -15.65 1.89 7.64
CA GLN A 233 -14.24 2.21 7.83
C GLN A 233 -14.07 3.07 9.10
N LYS A 234 -13.30 2.59 10.08
CA LYS A 234 -13.15 3.24 11.39
C LYS A 234 -12.50 4.61 11.33
N SER A 235 -11.60 4.84 10.36
CA SER A 235 -10.81 6.07 10.25
C SER A 235 -11.59 7.29 9.77
N ASN A 236 -12.66 7.10 8.96
CA ASN A 236 -13.39 8.19 8.30
C ASN A 236 -14.91 7.98 8.27
N GLY A 237 -15.41 6.85 8.82
CA GLY A 237 -16.83 6.54 8.88
C GLY A 237 -17.46 6.15 7.54
N VAL A 238 -16.71 6.04 6.45
CA VAL A 238 -17.22 5.65 5.13
C VAL A 238 -17.75 4.22 5.19
N GLU A 239 -18.93 4.02 4.62
CA GLU A 239 -19.62 2.73 4.58
C GLU A 239 -19.41 2.07 3.21
N HIS A 240 -19.10 0.77 3.25
CA HIS A 240 -18.94 -0.12 2.11
C HIS A 240 -19.89 -1.30 2.28
N VAL A 241 -20.13 -2.06 1.23
CA VAL A 241 -20.97 -3.26 1.34
C VAL A 241 -20.32 -4.46 0.66
N ALA A 242 -20.60 -5.65 1.20
CA ALA A 242 -20.33 -6.88 0.48
C ALA A 242 -21.65 -7.61 0.18
N LEU A 243 -21.78 -8.09 -1.06
CA LEU A 243 -22.82 -9.03 -1.47
C LEU A 243 -22.19 -10.41 -1.53
N THR A 244 -22.73 -11.38 -0.81
CA THR A 244 -22.18 -12.73 -0.75
C THR A 244 -23.23 -13.76 -1.11
N LYS A 245 -22.81 -14.87 -1.72
CA LYS A 245 -23.65 -16.04 -2.03
C LYS A 245 -22.89 -17.31 -1.72
N GLY A 246 -23.57 -18.32 -1.15
CA GLY A 246 -22.95 -19.60 -0.77
C GLY A 246 -22.06 -19.50 0.46
N GLU A 247 -21.36 -20.62 0.73
CA GLU A 247 -20.41 -20.75 1.84
C GLU A 247 -19.04 -21.20 1.32
N TRP A 248 -17.98 -20.95 2.07
CA TRP A 248 -16.60 -21.33 1.74
C TRP A 248 -15.76 -21.54 2.99
N THR A 249 -14.68 -22.27 2.83
CA THR A 249 -13.59 -22.38 3.80
C THR A 249 -12.44 -21.45 3.44
N GLU A 250 -11.49 -21.21 4.35
CA GLU A 250 -10.35 -20.31 4.08
C GLU A 250 -9.43 -20.79 2.96
N ASP A 251 -9.35 -22.09 2.72
CA ASP A 251 -8.47 -22.70 1.73
C ASP A 251 -9.10 -22.83 0.33
N GLU A 252 -10.38 -22.48 0.18
CA GLU A 252 -11.08 -22.61 -1.10
C GLU A 252 -11.01 -21.33 -1.92
N PRO A 253 -10.69 -21.42 -3.24
CA PRO A 253 -10.72 -20.26 -4.12
C PRO A 253 -12.17 -19.75 -4.31
N VAL A 254 -12.45 -18.53 -3.96
CA VAL A 254 -13.76 -17.89 -4.05
C VAL A 254 -13.80 -16.91 -5.23
N LEU A 255 -14.87 -16.89 -5.99
CA LEU A 255 -15.07 -15.92 -7.07
C LEU A 255 -15.36 -14.54 -6.47
N VAL A 256 -14.46 -13.56 -6.69
CA VAL A 256 -14.54 -12.23 -6.04
C VAL A 256 -14.52 -11.10 -7.07
N ARG A 257 -15.42 -10.16 -6.92
CA ARG A 257 -15.36 -8.86 -7.59
C ARG A 257 -15.14 -7.74 -6.59
N VAL A 258 -14.05 -6.97 -6.73
CA VAL A 258 -13.91 -5.69 -6.05
C VAL A 258 -14.38 -4.59 -6.99
N HIS A 259 -15.50 -3.93 -6.64
CA HIS A 259 -16.13 -2.89 -7.42
C HIS A 259 -16.06 -1.55 -6.70
N SER A 260 -15.49 -0.53 -7.33
CA SER A 260 -15.55 0.84 -6.80
C SER A 260 -16.80 1.54 -7.32
N SER A 261 -17.54 2.19 -6.45
CA SER A 261 -18.78 2.88 -6.77
C SER A 261 -18.65 3.81 -7.97
N CYS A 262 -19.66 3.83 -8.77
CA CYS A 262 -19.82 4.68 -9.93
C CYS A 262 -21.28 5.11 -10.06
N ALA A 263 -21.70 6.15 -9.34
CA ALA A 263 -23.09 6.58 -9.30
C ALA A 263 -23.70 6.76 -10.69
N THR A 264 -22.94 7.29 -11.64
CA THR A 264 -23.42 7.48 -13.01
C THR A 264 -23.67 6.17 -13.75
N GLY A 265 -22.80 5.16 -13.58
CA GLY A 265 -22.96 3.86 -14.23
C GLY A 265 -23.87 2.91 -13.44
N ASP A 266 -23.63 2.79 -12.13
CA ASP A 266 -24.30 1.78 -11.29
C ASP A 266 -25.77 2.13 -10.98
N ILE A 267 -26.07 3.44 -10.82
CA ILE A 267 -27.43 3.92 -10.45
C ILE A 267 -28.19 4.46 -11.66
N PHE A 268 -27.52 5.32 -12.46
CA PHE A 268 -28.19 6.03 -13.56
C PHE A 268 -28.03 5.35 -14.94
N GLY A 269 -27.33 4.20 -15.00
CA GLY A 269 -27.17 3.45 -16.26
C GLY A 269 -26.46 4.25 -17.36
N SER A 270 -25.49 5.10 -17.01
CA SER A 270 -24.77 5.94 -17.97
C SER A 270 -24.00 5.11 -18.98
N TYR A 271 -24.17 5.39 -20.27
CA TYR A 271 -23.39 4.80 -21.37
C TYR A 271 -21.95 5.32 -21.48
N ARG A 272 -21.53 6.32 -20.66
CA ARG A 272 -20.15 6.85 -20.68
C ARG A 272 -19.12 5.88 -20.10
N CYS A 273 -19.52 4.86 -19.38
CA CYS A 273 -18.66 3.83 -18.79
C CYS A 273 -19.31 2.45 -18.87
N ASP A 274 -18.56 1.44 -18.47
CA ASP A 274 -18.98 0.03 -18.39
C ASP A 274 -19.24 -0.45 -16.95
N CYS A 275 -19.27 0.46 -15.95
CA CYS A 275 -19.27 0.10 -14.54
C CYS A 275 -20.53 -0.67 -14.12
N GLY A 276 -21.72 -0.16 -14.39
CA GLY A 276 -22.98 -0.81 -14.04
C GLY A 276 -23.11 -2.18 -14.68
N GLU A 277 -22.80 -2.30 -15.98
CA GLU A 277 -22.83 -3.59 -16.68
C GLU A 277 -21.82 -4.59 -16.11
N GLN A 278 -20.64 -4.14 -15.69
CA GLN A 278 -19.66 -5.00 -15.01
C GLN A 278 -20.16 -5.45 -13.63
N LEU A 279 -20.85 -4.57 -12.88
CA LEU A 279 -21.43 -4.93 -11.59
C LEU A 279 -22.49 -6.02 -11.74
N HIS A 280 -23.45 -5.81 -12.62
CA HIS A 280 -24.54 -6.77 -12.89
C HIS A 280 -24.01 -8.10 -13.40
N LYS A 281 -23.06 -8.07 -14.36
CA LYS A 281 -22.42 -9.28 -14.88
C LYS A 281 -21.65 -10.05 -13.81
N ALA A 282 -20.98 -9.36 -12.88
CA ALA A 282 -20.30 -10.02 -11.77
C ALA A 282 -21.30 -10.72 -10.84
N MET A 283 -22.44 -10.09 -10.54
CA MET A 283 -23.51 -10.69 -9.75
C MET A 283 -24.09 -11.92 -10.44
N GLU A 284 -24.39 -11.86 -11.75
CA GLU A 284 -24.86 -13.00 -12.53
C GLU A 284 -23.85 -14.15 -12.55
N MET A 285 -22.55 -13.87 -12.69
CA MET A 285 -21.50 -14.88 -12.68
C MET A 285 -21.44 -15.60 -11.33
N ILE A 286 -21.52 -14.87 -10.23
CA ILE A 286 -21.57 -15.43 -8.88
C ILE A 286 -22.86 -16.23 -8.66
N ASP A 287 -23.99 -15.75 -9.16
CA ASP A 287 -25.26 -16.47 -9.05
C ASP A 287 -25.22 -17.80 -9.77
N ARG A 288 -24.68 -17.87 -10.97
CA ARG A 288 -24.49 -19.10 -11.75
C ARG A 288 -23.54 -20.08 -11.08
N GLU A 289 -22.44 -19.58 -10.49
CA GLU A 289 -21.48 -20.40 -9.75
C GLU A 289 -22.06 -20.91 -8.42
N GLY A 290 -23.06 -20.21 -7.88
CA GLY A 290 -23.68 -20.51 -6.59
C GLY A 290 -22.86 -20.07 -5.38
N ARG A 291 -21.66 -19.51 -5.60
CA ARG A 291 -20.68 -19.11 -4.56
C ARG A 291 -19.82 -17.95 -5.00
N GLY A 292 -19.70 -16.92 -4.15
CA GLY A 292 -18.81 -15.80 -4.42
C GLY A 292 -19.19 -14.52 -3.67
N ALA A 293 -18.39 -13.45 -3.91
CA ALA A 293 -18.57 -12.17 -3.26
C ALA A 293 -18.36 -10.98 -4.22
N VAL A 294 -19.23 -9.97 -4.13
CA VAL A 294 -18.97 -8.62 -4.66
C VAL A 294 -18.65 -7.71 -3.49
N VAL A 295 -17.46 -7.15 -3.44
CA VAL A 295 -17.06 -6.10 -2.49
C VAL A 295 -17.25 -4.75 -3.18
N TYR A 296 -18.30 -4.04 -2.79
CA TYR A 296 -18.66 -2.74 -3.33
C TYR A 296 -18.09 -1.63 -2.45
N LEU A 297 -17.08 -0.94 -2.97
CA LEU A 297 -16.35 0.10 -2.26
C LEU A 297 -16.91 1.48 -2.61
N ASN A 298 -17.30 2.24 -1.62
CA ASN A 298 -17.71 3.63 -1.80
C ASN A 298 -16.48 4.53 -2.01
N GLN A 299 -15.91 4.45 -3.23
CA GLN A 299 -14.72 5.17 -3.69
C GLN A 299 -14.98 5.75 -5.10
N GLU A 300 -15.97 6.65 -5.19
CA GLU A 300 -16.43 7.26 -6.43
C GLU A 300 -15.30 7.96 -7.20
N GLY A 301 -15.33 7.83 -8.54
CA GLY A 301 -14.37 8.49 -9.41
C GLY A 301 -12.92 8.05 -9.19
N ARG A 302 -12.68 6.80 -8.75
CA ARG A 302 -11.36 6.28 -8.33
C ARG A 302 -10.78 7.01 -7.10
N GLY A 303 -11.66 7.44 -6.19
CA GLY A 303 -11.28 8.13 -4.96
C GLY A 303 -11.37 9.65 -5.00
N ILE A 304 -11.59 10.27 -6.17
CA ILE A 304 -11.68 11.74 -6.30
C ILE A 304 -13.08 12.31 -5.96
N GLY A 305 -14.08 11.44 -5.80
CA GLY A 305 -15.46 11.82 -5.51
C GLY A 305 -16.28 12.21 -6.74
N LEU A 306 -17.61 12.28 -6.56
CA LEU A 306 -18.55 12.52 -7.65
C LEU A 306 -18.39 13.92 -8.29
N CYS A 307 -18.21 14.96 -7.48
CA CYS A 307 -18.09 16.33 -7.99
C CYS A 307 -16.89 16.46 -8.94
N ASN A 308 -15.71 15.96 -8.52
CA ASN A 308 -14.50 16.03 -9.34
C ASN A 308 -14.60 15.12 -10.57
N LYS A 309 -15.28 13.97 -10.47
CA LYS A 309 -15.58 13.12 -11.62
C LYS A 309 -16.42 13.83 -12.67
N ILE A 310 -17.42 14.62 -12.27
CA ILE A 310 -18.22 15.40 -13.22
C ILE A 310 -17.40 16.52 -13.85
N HIS A 311 -16.48 17.15 -13.10
CA HIS A 311 -15.51 18.08 -13.70
C HIS A 311 -14.57 17.37 -14.70
N ALA A 312 -14.12 16.15 -14.38
CA ALA A 312 -13.33 15.35 -15.33
C ALA A 312 -14.12 15.02 -16.60
N TYR A 313 -15.43 14.73 -16.51
CA TYR A 313 -16.28 14.53 -17.67
C TYR A 313 -16.34 15.78 -18.58
N LYS A 314 -16.43 16.98 -17.98
CA LYS A 314 -16.38 18.23 -18.75
C LYS A 314 -15.05 18.37 -19.51
N LEU A 315 -13.93 18.08 -18.84
CA LEU A 315 -12.61 18.12 -19.48
C LEU A 315 -12.45 17.07 -20.59
N GLN A 316 -13.07 15.90 -20.43
CA GLN A 316 -13.12 14.87 -21.47
C GLN A 316 -13.94 15.32 -22.68
N ASP A 317 -15.06 16.01 -22.48
CA ASP A 317 -15.84 16.61 -23.57
C ASP A 317 -15.07 17.71 -24.30
N GLU A 318 -14.05 18.32 -23.65
CA GLU A 318 -13.10 19.26 -24.22
C GLU A 318 -11.89 18.59 -24.91
N GLY A 319 -11.83 17.24 -24.96
CA GLY A 319 -10.85 16.46 -25.70
C GLY A 319 -9.72 15.84 -24.86
N LEU A 320 -9.73 15.96 -23.54
CA LEU A 320 -8.77 15.26 -22.68
C LEU A 320 -9.17 13.79 -22.48
N ASP A 321 -8.20 12.92 -22.27
CA ASP A 321 -8.50 11.56 -21.80
C ASP A 321 -8.75 11.51 -20.28
N THR A 322 -9.14 10.34 -19.77
CA THR A 322 -9.48 10.17 -18.34
C THR A 322 -8.28 10.43 -17.41
N VAL A 323 -7.07 10.08 -17.83
CA VAL A 323 -5.84 10.24 -17.03
C VAL A 323 -5.46 11.72 -17.01
N ASP A 324 -5.40 12.36 -18.15
CA ASP A 324 -5.03 13.78 -18.29
C ASP A 324 -6.06 14.69 -17.62
N ALA A 325 -7.36 14.36 -17.67
CA ALA A 325 -8.40 15.08 -16.94
C ALA A 325 -8.19 15.04 -15.42
N ASN A 326 -7.82 13.87 -14.85
CA ASN A 326 -7.54 13.76 -13.44
C ASN A 326 -6.26 14.52 -13.03
N LEU A 327 -5.19 14.41 -13.82
CA LEU A 327 -3.94 15.15 -13.57
C LEU A 327 -4.17 16.67 -13.61
N LYS A 328 -4.96 17.17 -14.57
CA LYS A 328 -5.31 18.59 -14.66
C LYS A 328 -6.11 19.11 -13.46
N LEU A 329 -6.88 18.22 -12.81
CA LEU A 329 -7.59 18.52 -11.57
C LEU A 329 -6.72 18.38 -10.31
N GLY A 330 -5.44 18.03 -10.44
CA GLY A 330 -4.49 17.87 -9.34
C GLY A 330 -4.55 16.50 -8.63
N PHE A 331 -5.18 15.50 -9.25
CA PHE A 331 -5.28 14.14 -8.72
C PHE A 331 -4.33 13.18 -9.45
N LYS A 332 -3.97 12.08 -8.81
CA LYS A 332 -3.30 10.96 -9.48
C LYS A 332 -4.27 10.23 -10.41
N ALA A 333 -3.73 9.38 -11.29
CA ALA A 333 -4.53 8.53 -12.16
C ALA A 333 -5.44 7.56 -11.36
N ASP A 334 -5.01 7.16 -10.16
CA ASP A 334 -5.75 6.27 -9.25
C ASP A 334 -5.46 6.64 -7.79
N GLU A 335 -6.50 7.08 -7.04
CA GLU A 335 -6.45 7.44 -5.63
C GLU A 335 -7.15 6.39 -4.73
N ARG A 336 -7.49 5.20 -5.26
CA ARG A 336 -8.22 4.17 -4.51
C ARG A 336 -7.37 3.58 -3.39
N ASP A 337 -8.04 3.29 -2.27
CA ASP A 337 -7.50 2.55 -1.14
C ASP A 337 -7.86 1.06 -1.27
N TYR A 338 -6.89 0.25 -1.68
CA TYR A 338 -7.07 -1.21 -1.82
C TYR A 338 -7.09 -1.93 -0.47
N GLY A 339 -6.53 -1.34 0.59
CA GLY A 339 -6.45 -1.93 1.93
C GLY A 339 -7.83 -2.17 2.56
N VAL A 340 -8.79 -1.26 2.31
CA VAL A 340 -10.17 -1.45 2.78
C VAL A 340 -10.83 -2.64 2.11
N GLY A 341 -10.66 -2.78 0.78
CA GLY A 341 -11.16 -3.93 0.03
C GLY A 341 -10.58 -5.24 0.52
N ALA A 342 -9.28 -5.29 0.73
CA ALA A 342 -8.58 -6.45 1.28
C ALA A 342 -9.08 -6.81 2.68
N SER A 343 -9.27 -5.81 3.55
CA SER A 343 -9.80 -6.02 4.91
C SER A 343 -11.21 -6.59 4.90
N ILE A 344 -12.09 -6.13 3.99
CA ILE A 344 -13.44 -6.68 3.83
C ILE A 344 -13.38 -8.13 3.35
N ILE A 345 -12.57 -8.44 2.34
CA ILE A 345 -12.39 -9.80 1.82
C ILE A 345 -11.93 -10.74 2.94
N ARG A 346 -10.94 -10.34 3.73
CA ARG A 346 -10.48 -11.13 4.89
C ARG A 346 -11.56 -11.29 5.97
N ALA A 347 -12.35 -10.25 6.26
CA ALA A 347 -13.45 -10.31 7.22
C ALA A 347 -14.61 -11.20 6.76
N LEU A 348 -14.69 -11.51 5.46
CA LEU A 348 -15.57 -12.52 4.88
C LEU A 348 -15.00 -13.95 4.96
N GLY A 349 -13.79 -14.14 5.50
CA GLY A 349 -13.10 -15.44 5.58
C GLY A 349 -12.46 -15.89 4.27
N ILE A 350 -12.29 -14.99 3.29
CA ILE A 350 -11.68 -15.31 2.01
C ILE A 350 -10.17 -15.06 2.11
N ARG A 351 -9.36 -16.09 1.79
CA ARG A 351 -7.89 -16.03 1.70
C ARG A 351 -7.42 -16.29 0.28
N HIS A 352 -8.10 -17.20 -0.42
CA HIS A 352 -7.87 -17.61 -1.78
C HIS A 352 -9.00 -17.09 -2.67
N MET A 353 -8.66 -16.50 -3.82
CA MET A 353 -9.71 -15.95 -4.69
C MET A 353 -9.43 -16.12 -6.17
N ARG A 354 -10.52 -16.25 -6.92
CA ARG A 354 -10.59 -16.05 -8.36
C ARG A 354 -11.10 -14.63 -8.60
N LEU A 355 -10.19 -13.72 -8.97
CA LEU A 355 -10.48 -12.29 -9.01
C LEU A 355 -11.07 -11.87 -10.36
N MET A 356 -12.32 -11.39 -10.37
CA MET A 356 -12.93 -10.80 -11.55
C MET A 356 -12.39 -9.40 -11.82
N THR A 357 -11.43 -9.29 -12.75
CA THR A 357 -10.82 -8.01 -13.11
C THR A 357 -10.20 -8.04 -14.50
N ASN A 358 -10.14 -6.88 -15.15
CA ASN A 358 -9.36 -6.66 -16.37
C ASN A 358 -8.17 -5.72 -16.08
N ASN A 359 -7.98 -5.31 -14.81
CA ASN A 359 -6.94 -4.35 -14.39
C ASN A 359 -5.83 -5.08 -13.63
N PRO A 360 -4.61 -5.19 -14.19
CA PRO A 360 -3.49 -5.86 -13.53
C PRO A 360 -3.04 -5.16 -12.24
N LEU A 361 -3.20 -3.83 -12.12
CA LEU A 361 -2.85 -3.09 -10.90
C LEU A 361 -3.73 -3.48 -9.69
N LYS A 362 -4.97 -3.94 -9.92
CA LYS A 362 -5.82 -4.46 -8.83
C LYS A 362 -5.27 -5.75 -8.23
N ARG A 363 -4.62 -6.58 -9.04
CA ARG A 363 -3.96 -7.80 -8.59
C ARG A 363 -2.85 -7.46 -7.59
N ALA A 364 -1.84 -6.71 -8.01
CA ALA A 364 -0.73 -6.30 -7.16
C ALA A 364 -1.19 -5.58 -5.88
N GLY A 365 -2.26 -4.75 -5.98
CA GLY A 365 -2.83 -4.05 -4.84
C GLY A 365 -3.47 -4.96 -3.78
N LEU A 366 -3.94 -6.16 -4.12
CA LEU A 366 -4.57 -7.10 -3.19
C LEU A 366 -3.59 -8.15 -2.66
N GLU A 367 -2.67 -8.65 -3.50
CA GLU A 367 -1.62 -9.60 -3.10
C GLU A 367 -0.74 -9.01 -1.98
N GLY A 368 -0.39 -7.72 -2.07
CA GLY A 368 0.33 -6.99 -1.03
C GLY A 368 -0.35 -6.95 0.35
N TYR A 369 -1.61 -7.38 0.45
CA TYR A 369 -2.36 -7.48 1.72
C TYR A 369 -2.55 -8.93 2.21
N GLY A 370 -1.74 -9.87 1.73
CA GLY A 370 -1.76 -11.26 2.17
C GLY A 370 -3.00 -12.04 1.68
N LEU A 371 -3.52 -11.67 0.52
CA LEU A 371 -4.56 -12.40 -0.20
C LEU A 371 -3.92 -13.15 -1.38
N CYS A 372 -4.28 -14.40 -1.58
CA CYS A 372 -3.83 -15.22 -2.69
C CYS A 372 -4.80 -15.08 -3.86
N ILE A 373 -4.28 -14.73 -5.04
CA ILE A 373 -5.07 -14.67 -6.28
C ILE A 373 -4.70 -15.88 -7.15
N ASP A 374 -5.54 -16.91 -7.07
CA ASP A 374 -5.31 -18.17 -7.77
C ASP A 374 -5.62 -18.07 -9.27
N GLU A 375 -6.57 -17.20 -9.65
CA GLU A 375 -6.99 -17.01 -11.03
C GLU A 375 -7.49 -15.59 -11.28
N ILE A 376 -7.18 -15.04 -12.46
CA ILE A 376 -7.82 -13.82 -12.97
C ILE A 376 -8.96 -14.22 -13.90
N VAL A 377 -10.18 -13.82 -13.54
CA VAL A 377 -11.38 -14.05 -14.33
C VAL A 377 -11.73 -12.75 -15.08
N PRO A 378 -11.66 -12.72 -16.42
CA PRO A 378 -11.97 -11.52 -17.18
C PRO A 378 -13.46 -11.18 -17.11
N ILE A 379 -13.75 -9.86 -17.01
CA ILE A 379 -15.10 -9.33 -17.01
C ILE A 379 -15.23 -8.22 -18.07
N VAL A 380 -15.25 -8.64 -19.32
CA VAL A 380 -15.27 -7.75 -20.47
C VAL A 380 -16.70 -7.43 -20.86
N ILE A 381 -16.99 -6.14 -21.08
CA ILE A 381 -18.25 -5.62 -21.62
C ILE A 381 -17.98 -5.11 -23.02
N ALA A 382 -18.89 -5.37 -23.95
CA ALA A 382 -18.77 -4.89 -25.32
C ALA A 382 -18.83 -3.35 -25.36
N PRO A 383 -17.95 -2.69 -26.14
CA PRO A 383 -18.00 -1.24 -26.31
C PRO A 383 -19.33 -0.77 -26.91
N ASN A 384 -19.79 0.40 -26.47
CA ASN A 384 -20.88 1.12 -27.10
C ASN A 384 -20.36 2.43 -27.74
N PRO A 385 -21.15 3.14 -28.57
CA PRO A 385 -20.69 4.37 -29.22
C PRO A 385 -20.23 5.49 -28.27
N TYR A 386 -20.67 5.49 -27.03
CA TYR A 386 -20.37 6.53 -26.05
C TYR A 386 -19.17 6.20 -25.15
N ASN A 387 -18.83 4.92 -24.96
CA ASN A 387 -17.72 4.50 -24.08
C ASN A 387 -16.51 3.93 -24.84
N ALA A 388 -16.56 3.81 -26.15
CA ALA A 388 -15.47 3.23 -26.96
C ALA A 388 -14.13 3.89 -26.65
N HIS A 389 -14.05 5.22 -26.71
CA HIS A 389 -12.83 5.97 -26.39
C HIS A 389 -12.37 5.81 -24.94
N TYR A 390 -13.31 5.73 -23.99
CA TYR A 390 -12.99 5.46 -22.59
C TYR A 390 -12.37 4.07 -22.39
N LEU A 391 -12.87 3.05 -23.09
CA LEU A 391 -12.34 1.69 -23.04
C LEU A 391 -10.99 1.58 -23.74
N GLU A 392 -10.79 2.29 -24.85
CA GLU A 392 -9.49 2.42 -25.53
C GLU A 392 -8.44 3.03 -24.57
N THR A 393 -8.76 4.13 -23.89
CA THR A 393 -7.89 4.75 -22.87
C THR A 393 -7.54 3.77 -21.76
N LYS A 394 -8.51 2.97 -21.26
CA LYS A 394 -8.25 1.92 -20.27
C LYS A 394 -7.26 0.89 -20.78
N GLN A 395 -7.39 0.45 -22.03
CA GLN A 395 -6.49 -0.56 -22.60
C GLN A 395 -5.10 0.00 -22.85
N GLU A 396 -4.99 1.18 -23.47
CA GLU A 396 -3.71 1.73 -23.92
C GLU A 396 -2.89 2.40 -22.80
N ARG A 397 -3.54 3.21 -21.97
CA ARG A 397 -2.87 4.02 -20.94
C ARG A 397 -2.89 3.39 -19.53
N MET A 398 -3.80 2.45 -19.27
CA MET A 398 -3.95 1.81 -17.97
C MET A 398 -3.74 0.30 -18.01
N HIS A 399 -3.26 -0.21 -19.15
CA HIS A 399 -2.88 -1.61 -19.34
C HIS A 399 -3.99 -2.64 -19.03
N HIS A 400 -5.26 -2.25 -19.21
CA HIS A 400 -6.38 -3.16 -19.02
C HIS A 400 -6.40 -4.22 -20.15
N THR A 401 -6.67 -5.47 -19.78
CA THR A 401 -6.81 -6.58 -20.74
C THR A 401 -8.26 -6.65 -21.23
N LEU A 402 -8.62 -5.85 -22.22
CA LEU A 402 -9.99 -5.78 -22.76
C LEU A 402 -10.16 -6.54 -24.08
N GLY A 403 -9.06 -6.86 -24.78
CA GLY A 403 -9.10 -7.56 -26.06
C GLY A 403 -9.72 -6.72 -27.20
N LEU A 404 -9.67 -5.40 -27.10
CA LEU A 404 -10.14 -4.51 -28.14
C LEU A 404 -9.16 -4.51 -29.32
N GLU A 405 -9.66 -4.74 -30.55
CA GLU A 405 -8.85 -4.61 -31.78
C GLU A 405 -8.42 -3.14 -31.92
N LYS A 406 -7.13 -2.92 -32.23
CA LYS A 406 -6.65 -1.59 -32.58
C LYS A 406 -7.34 -1.11 -33.85
N ARG A 407 -8.09 -0.04 -33.77
CA ARG A 407 -8.66 0.65 -34.95
C ARG A 407 -7.63 1.53 -35.62
#